data_64f7fb341cd74ed38bb3d26c79743a52
#
_entry.id   64f7fb341cd74ed38bb3d26c79743a52
#
_cell.length_a   1.000
_cell.length_b   1.000
_cell.length_c   1.000
_cell.angle_alpha   90.00
_cell.angle_beta   90.00
_cell.angle_gamma   90.00
#
_symmetry.space_group_name_H-M   'P 1'
#
loop_
_entity.id
_entity.type
_entity.pdbx_description
1 polymer ?
#
loop_
_entity_poly.entity_id
_entity_poly.type
_entity_poly.pdbx_seq_one_letter_code
_entity_poly.pdbx_strand_id
1 'polypeptide(L)'
;MKEADFAYIKEKGMETIRTHAAQIVCQRLADAEPRNDGKQTPMRGAPKGHPIFIGQHATGTCCRGCLEKWHGIPKGRPLSEEEQKHVVDVLMQWIGRQMSL
;
A
#
# COMPACT_ATOMS: atom_id res chain seq x y z
N MET A 1 11.90 -2.02 -6.07
CA MET A 1 11.51 -3.43 -5.84
C MET A 1 12.64 -4.35 -6.29
N LYS A 2 12.68 -5.53 -5.71
CA LYS A 2 13.66 -6.56 -6.08
C LYS A 2 13.08 -7.49 -7.14
N GLU A 3 13.93 -8.35 -7.68
CA GLU A 3 13.54 -9.30 -8.73
C GLU A 3 12.36 -10.19 -8.33
N ALA A 4 12.32 -10.65 -7.08
CA ALA A 4 11.22 -11.46 -6.58
C ALA A 4 9.89 -10.72 -6.59
N ASP A 5 9.89 -9.41 -6.38
CA ASP A 5 8.68 -8.59 -6.44
C ASP A 5 8.15 -8.52 -7.88
N PHE A 6 9.02 -8.30 -8.85
CA PHE A 6 8.64 -8.28 -10.26
C PHE A 6 8.05 -9.63 -10.69
N ALA A 7 8.72 -10.72 -10.31
CA ALA A 7 8.24 -12.06 -10.63
C ALA A 7 6.86 -12.33 -10.01
N TYR A 8 6.67 -11.93 -8.75
CA TYR A 8 5.40 -12.09 -8.05
C TYR A 8 4.27 -11.34 -8.76
N ILE A 9 4.51 -10.10 -9.13
CA ILE A 9 3.50 -9.27 -9.83
C ILE A 9 3.15 -9.86 -11.18
N LYS A 10 4.14 -10.32 -11.94
CA LYS A 10 3.91 -10.96 -13.24
C LYS A 10 3.10 -12.24 -13.11
N GLU A 11 3.40 -13.05 -12.10
CA GLU A 11 2.69 -14.31 -11.85
C GLU A 11 1.23 -14.07 -11.47
N LYS A 12 0.97 -13.11 -10.58
CA LYS A 12 -0.38 -12.85 -10.07
C LYS A 12 -1.23 -11.99 -10.99
N GLY A 13 -0.60 -11.07 -11.72
CA GLY A 13 -1.30 -10.10 -12.56
C GLY A 13 -1.71 -8.84 -11.81
N MET A 14 -1.85 -7.74 -12.53
CA MET A 14 -2.12 -6.43 -11.94
C MET A 14 -3.47 -6.37 -11.21
N GLU A 15 -4.50 -7.04 -11.72
CA GLU A 15 -5.80 -7.06 -11.05
C GLU A 15 -5.73 -7.72 -9.68
N THR A 16 -5.01 -8.84 -9.59
CA THR A 16 -4.82 -9.54 -8.31
C THR A 16 -4.03 -8.69 -7.34
N ILE A 17 -2.99 -8.01 -7.82
CA ILE A 17 -2.20 -7.10 -6.98
C ILE A 17 -3.06 -5.95 -6.48
N ARG A 18 -3.94 -5.39 -7.31
CA ARG A 18 -4.89 -4.36 -6.89
C ARG A 18 -5.82 -4.86 -5.79
N THR A 19 -6.32 -6.08 -5.92
CA THR A 19 -7.15 -6.71 -4.88
C THR A 19 -6.37 -6.83 -3.57
N HIS A 20 -5.12 -7.27 -3.64
CA HIS A 20 -4.25 -7.35 -2.45
C HIS A 20 -4.04 -5.97 -1.83
N ALA A 21 -3.81 -4.95 -2.66
CA ALA A 21 -3.64 -3.58 -2.17
C ALA A 21 -4.89 -3.10 -1.42
N ALA A 22 -6.07 -3.36 -1.97
CA ALA A 22 -7.33 -2.98 -1.34
C ALA A 22 -7.51 -3.68 0.01
N GLN A 23 -7.18 -4.97 0.09
CA GLN A 23 -7.26 -5.73 1.34
C GLN A 23 -6.28 -5.20 2.38
N ILE A 24 -5.05 -4.92 1.98
CA ILE A 24 -4.01 -4.39 2.88
C ILE A 24 -4.43 -3.02 3.42
N VAL A 25 -4.91 -2.14 2.55
CA VAL A 25 -5.39 -0.81 2.96
C VAL A 25 -6.56 -0.93 3.94
N CYS A 26 -7.53 -1.77 3.63
CA CYS A 26 -8.70 -1.98 4.48
C CYS A 26 -8.33 -2.55 5.86
N GLN A 27 -7.48 -3.57 5.87
CA GLN A 27 -7.17 -4.30 7.10
C GLN A 27 -6.12 -3.61 7.96
N ARG A 28 -5.20 -2.88 7.37
CA ARG A 28 -4.03 -2.36 8.08
C ARG A 28 -4.01 -0.84 8.21
N LEU A 29 -4.83 -0.12 7.47
CA LEU A 29 -4.71 1.33 7.40
C LEU A 29 -6.03 2.07 7.62
N ALA A 30 -7.16 1.48 7.29
CA ALA A 30 -8.44 2.18 7.23
C ALA A 30 -9.03 2.58 8.58
N ASP A 31 -8.69 1.88 9.66
CA ASP A 31 -9.20 2.21 10.99
C ASP A 31 -8.74 3.59 11.46
N ALA A 32 -9.52 4.23 12.31
CA ALA A 32 -9.15 5.50 12.93
C ALA A 32 -7.83 5.39 13.70
N GLU A 33 -7.61 4.26 14.37
CA GLU A 33 -6.38 3.95 15.11
C GLU A 33 -5.93 2.53 14.78
N PRO A 34 -5.26 2.31 13.63
CA PRO A 34 -4.79 0.98 13.27
C PRO A 34 -3.80 0.44 14.29
N ARG A 35 -3.93 -0.85 14.62
CA ARG A 35 -3.05 -1.51 15.60
C ARG A 35 -1.58 -1.39 15.31
N ASN A 36 -1.24 -1.42 14.04
CA ASN A 36 0.15 -1.41 13.57
C ASN A 36 0.57 -0.06 12.99
N ASP A 37 -0.17 0.99 13.31
CA ASP A 37 0.11 2.30 12.76
C ASP A 37 1.49 2.81 13.20
N GLY A 38 2.26 3.25 12.24
CA GLY A 38 3.59 3.82 12.48
C GLY A 38 4.68 2.82 12.85
N LYS A 39 4.37 1.54 13.00
CA LYS A 39 5.34 0.59 13.55
C LYS A 39 5.54 -0.70 12.75
N GLN A 40 4.55 -1.17 12.02
CA GLN A 40 4.58 -2.54 11.52
C GLN A 40 4.23 -2.73 10.06
N THR A 41 4.27 -1.68 9.27
CA THR A 41 4.22 -1.88 7.83
C THR A 41 5.58 -2.43 7.42
N PRO A 42 5.65 -3.71 6.98
CA PRO A 42 6.93 -4.33 6.69
C PRO A 42 7.68 -3.61 5.56
N MET A 43 9.00 -3.56 5.66
CA MET A 43 9.84 -3.11 4.54
C MET A 43 10.33 -4.34 3.77
N ARG A 44 9.44 -5.28 3.54
CA ARG A 44 9.80 -6.56 2.94
C ARG A 44 8.88 -6.90 1.78
N GLY A 45 9.48 -7.12 0.62
CA GLY A 45 8.78 -7.58 -0.55
C GLY A 45 8.66 -9.10 -0.62
N ALA A 46 8.20 -9.60 -1.75
CA ALA A 46 8.04 -11.04 -1.99
C ALA A 46 9.37 -11.78 -1.85
N PRO A 47 9.36 -13.04 -1.46
CA PRO A 47 8.19 -13.89 -1.18
C PRO A 47 7.67 -13.82 0.25
N LYS A 48 8.46 -13.33 1.20
CA LYS A 48 8.08 -13.31 2.62
C LYS A 48 7.21 -12.12 3.01
N GLY A 49 7.24 -11.06 2.24
CA GLY A 49 6.38 -9.89 2.39
C GLY A 49 5.54 -9.70 1.13
N HIS A 50 5.34 -8.45 0.72
CA HIS A 50 4.52 -8.13 -0.45
C HIS A 50 5.04 -6.85 -1.12
N PRO A 51 5.05 -6.78 -2.46
CA PRO A 51 5.46 -5.54 -3.16
C PRO A 51 4.65 -4.32 -2.76
N ILE A 52 3.39 -4.49 -2.34
CA ILE A 52 2.56 -3.38 -1.86
C ILE A 52 3.18 -2.74 -0.60
N PHE A 53 3.79 -3.49 0.29
CA PHE A 53 4.46 -2.92 1.47
C PHE A 53 5.60 -1.99 1.04
N ILE A 54 6.37 -2.39 0.04
CA ILE A 54 7.42 -1.54 -0.52
C ILE A 54 6.82 -0.27 -1.12
N GLY A 55 5.72 -0.41 -1.87
CA GLY A 55 4.99 0.71 -2.44
C GLY A 55 4.45 1.68 -1.39
N GLN A 56 3.95 1.16 -0.27
CA GLN A 56 3.45 2.00 0.83
C GLN A 56 4.54 2.91 1.37
N HIS A 57 5.73 2.38 1.60
CA HIS A 57 6.85 3.20 2.06
C HIS A 57 7.30 4.19 0.99
N ALA A 58 7.31 3.79 -0.27
CA ALA A 58 7.73 4.64 -1.37
C ALA A 58 6.77 5.81 -1.63
N THR A 59 5.47 5.62 -1.37
CA THR A 59 4.45 6.62 -1.68
C THR A 59 3.93 7.38 -0.46
N GLY A 60 4.47 7.12 0.72
CA GLY A 60 4.01 7.77 1.94
C GLY A 60 2.62 7.33 2.38
N THR A 61 2.27 6.06 2.13
CA THR A 61 0.98 5.47 2.52
C THR A 61 1.15 4.34 3.51
N CYS A 62 2.27 4.31 4.23
CA CYS A 62 2.60 3.21 5.13
C CYS A 62 1.92 3.32 6.49
N CYS A 63 1.44 4.49 6.88
CA CYS A 63 0.72 4.69 8.14
C CYS A 63 -0.17 5.93 8.06
N ARG A 64 -1.04 6.10 9.08
CA ARG A 64 -1.97 7.24 9.11
C ARG A 64 -1.23 8.58 9.23
N GLY A 65 -0.12 8.61 9.95
CA GLY A 65 0.72 9.81 10.04
C GLY A 65 1.30 10.23 8.69
N CYS A 66 1.75 9.27 7.90
CA CYS A 66 2.25 9.54 6.55
C CYS A 66 1.12 9.99 5.61
N LEU A 67 -0.06 9.38 5.71
CA LEU A 67 -1.22 9.81 4.93
C LEU A 67 -1.59 11.26 5.24
N GLU A 68 -1.57 11.64 6.51
CA GLU A 68 -1.85 13.02 6.89
C GLU A 68 -0.79 13.97 6.36
N LYS A 69 0.48 13.62 6.55
CA LYS A 69 1.61 14.48 6.16
C LYS A 69 1.72 14.65 4.65
N TRP A 70 1.62 13.55 3.89
CA TRP A 70 1.93 13.54 2.46
C TRP A 70 0.71 13.62 1.56
N HIS A 71 -0.45 13.19 2.03
CA HIS A 71 -1.68 13.13 1.24
C HIS A 71 -2.82 13.99 1.77
N GLY A 72 -2.61 14.64 2.92
CA GLY A 72 -3.64 15.50 3.51
C GLY A 72 -4.87 14.76 4.01
N ILE A 73 -4.76 13.47 4.30
CA ILE A 73 -5.86 12.67 4.81
C ILE A 73 -5.78 12.61 6.32
N PRO A 74 -6.73 13.23 7.05
CA PRO A 74 -6.62 13.37 8.51
C PRO A 74 -6.62 12.04 9.27
N LYS A 75 -5.87 12.02 10.36
CA LYS A 75 -5.94 10.93 11.36
C LYS A 75 -7.20 11.07 12.22
N GLY A 76 -7.47 10.05 13.02
CA GLY A 76 -8.49 10.09 14.06
C GLY A 76 -9.87 9.69 13.61
N ARG A 77 -10.04 9.30 12.37
CA ARG A 77 -11.28 8.77 11.83
C ARG A 77 -10.99 7.66 10.81
N PRO A 78 -11.93 6.73 10.59
CA PRO A 78 -11.75 5.73 9.55
C PRO A 78 -11.60 6.35 8.17
N LEU A 79 -10.84 5.72 7.30
CA LEU A 79 -10.78 6.12 5.90
C LEU A 79 -12.12 5.87 5.22
N SER A 80 -12.61 6.84 4.47
CA SER A 80 -13.77 6.65 3.60
C SER A 80 -13.42 5.68 2.46
N GLU A 81 -14.45 5.17 1.78
CA GLU A 81 -14.24 4.32 0.60
C GLU A 81 -13.44 5.06 -0.48
N GLU A 82 -13.72 6.34 -0.67
CA GLU A 82 -13.00 7.17 -1.64
C GLU A 82 -11.54 7.35 -1.26
N GLU A 83 -11.27 7.54 0.03
CA GLU A 83 -9.90 7.66 0.53
C GLU A 83 -9.13 6.34 0.38
N GLN A 84 -9.77 5.22 0.69
CA GLN A 84 -9.17 3.91 0.47
C GLN A 84 -8.86 3.68 -1.01
N LYS A 85 -9.78 4.04 -1.89
CA LYS A 85 -9.57 3.95 -3.33
C LYS A 85 -8.40 4.83 -3.79
N HIS A 86 -8.31 6.04 -3.25
CA HIS A 86 -7.19 6.93 -3.56
C HIS A 86 -5.85 6.29 -3.21
N VAL A 87 -5.74 5.70 -2.02
CA VAL A 87 -4.52 5.02 -1.59
C VAL A 87 -4.18 3.85 -2.51
N VAL A 88 -5.18 3.04 -2.86
CA VAL A 88 -4.99 1.92 -3.79
C VAL A 88 -4.53 2.43 -5.16
N ASP A 89 -5.14 3.50 -5.66
CA ASP A 89 -4.77 4.07 -6.96
C ASP A 89 -3.33 4.59 -6.95
N VAL A 90 -2.91 5.24 -5.87
CA VAL A 90 -1.52 5.71 -5.71
C VAL A 90 -0.55 4.52 -5.74
N LEU A 91 -0.86 3.46 -4.99
CA LEU A 91 -0.04 2.25 -4.95
C LEU A 91 0.06 1.60 -6.33
N MET A 92 -1.07 1.47 -7.01
CA MET A 92 -1.09 0.82 -8.32
C MET A 92 -0.39 1.65 -9.40
N GLN A 93 -0.45 2.97 -9.33
CA GLN A 93 0.33 3.84 -10.22
C GLN A 93 1.82 3.63 -10.00
N TRP A 94 2.25 3.60 -8.75
CA TRP A 94 3.66 3.36 -8.42
C TRP A 94 4.12 1.98 -8.94
N ILE A 95 3.34 0.93 -8.66
CA ILE A 95 3.63 -0.43 -9.16
C ILE A 95 3.73 -0.43 -10.69
N GLY A 96 2.78 0.20 -11.36
CA GLY A 96 2.77 0.28 -12.83
C GLY A 96 4.02 0.94 -13.40
N ARG A 97 4.49 2.00 -12.77
CA ARG A 97 5.73 2.68 -13.16
C ARG A 97 6.94 1.76 -13.01
N GLN A 98 6.99 1.01 -11.90
CA GLN A 98 8.09 0.06 -11.68
C GLN A 98 8.09 -1.04 -12.74
N MET A 99 6.91 -1.52 -13.12
CA MET A 99 6.78 -2.58 -14.12
C MET A 99 7.09 -2.12 -15.55
N SER A 100 7.02 -0.83 -15.81
CA SER A 100 7.28 -0.25 -17.13
C SER A 100 8.75 0.07 -17.40
N LEU A 101 9.59 -0.03 -16.40
CA LEU A 101 11.01 0.28 -16.51
C LEU A 101 11.83 -0.91 -17.03
#